data_c696ad82385ebbc2d66afe3a57db1c64
#
_entry.id   c696ad82385ebbc2d66afe3a57db1c64
#
_cell.length_a   1.000
_cell.length_b   1.000
_cell.length_c   1.000
_cell.angle_alpha   90.00
_cell.angle_beta   90.00
_cell.angle_gamma   90.00
#
_symmetry.space_group_name_H-M   'P 1'
#
loop_
_entity.id
_entity.type
_entity.pdbx_description
1 polymer ?
#
loop_
_entity_poly.entity_id
_entity_poly.type
_entity_poly.pdbx_seq_one_letter_code
_entity_poly.pdbx_strand_id
1 'polypeptide(L)'
;MKTQIKTTTILFTLLISMSAFAQTLKEARNFTDNEQYEKARGVFKLLLAKEPTNGDNFFYFGDLMLKMEYPDSAKILFQKGVDINATNALTHVGLARYYMYTWNDPKGAQEIAYAKSLVQTHAGKKGLDMAASRQVQIYLEIAETETWAVSPNYDDAINLTTVCEKLDSKNPEVFLVRGDSYYRKDPVNGTPAITSYNLAAKLDPKSCQANVRIGKLYANGKNMQSAIGFYNIAIKTDSTFAPAWRLKGEAQYSIMKFDSAQKSMATYLRLNDDPTARYNYCKALYKGGNYSDAIVQGNLALDKDSSITVVYRIIGRCYIESKTPDAVKSIEYFNKFFAKQKISGAPVVIADDYIDRGKAFSKNNQDSLAILDYLKALNVDTSRKDIYFDVATSYYKMKKYDKAAEFYKKKIDLNPANATISDWNAYGRTLFAQKDYANADLAFRKFTTMDPLNSIGWYWRGRANQYLDKELKSDSTRIFFETFFDLADKDREKNKKELITASIYLGGYFNVKKNFPCSKAYFQYSLDLDPANPANVDVKKILETDKDIKAATAADINTCRSTAAGGK
;
A
#
# COMPACT_ATOMS: atom_id res chain seq x y z
N MET A 1 3.89 -63.08 42.84
CA MET A 1 2.79 -62.09 42.75
C MET A 1 3.00 -61.29 41.49
N LYS A 2 2.29 -61.63 40.42
CA LYS A 2 2.31 -60.93 39.15
C LYS A 2 1.17 -59.91 39.18
N THR A 3 1.53 -58.66 39.29
CA THR A 3 0.56 -57.56 39.20
C THR A 3 0.38 -57.22 37.70
N GLN A 4 -0.78 -57.59 37.17
CA GLN A 4 -1.21 -57.19 35.83
C GLN A 4 -1.57 -55.73 35.88
N ILE A 5 -0.78 -54.89 35.20
CA ILE A 5 -1.16 -53.54 34.86
C ILE A 5 -2.11 -53.62 33.66
N LYS A 6 -3.38 -53.45 33.92
CA LYS A 6 -4.39 -53.22 32.88
C LYS A 6 -4.12 -51.87 32.27
N THR A 7 -3.48 -51.86 31.11
CA THR A 7 -3.43 -50.67 30.23
C THR A 7 -4.83 -50.44 29.68
N THR A 8 -5.58 -49.62 30.37
CA THR A 8 -6.84 -49.05 29.84
C THR A 8 -6.37 -48.04 28.80
N THR A 9 -6.31 -48.48 27.56
CA THR A 9 -6.24 -47.57 26.40
C THR A 9 -7.51 -46.75 26.42
N ILE A 10 -7.43 -45.58 27.03
CA ILE A 10 -8.41 -44.53 26.83
C ILE A 10 -8.23 -44.08 25.39
N LEU A 11 -8.95 -44.73 24.49
CA LEU A 11 -9.29 -44.18 23.19
C LEU A 11 -10.07 -42.90 23.50
N PHE A 12 -9.37 -41.78 23.65
CA PHE A 12 -9.92 -40.46 23.51
C PHE A 12 -10.32 -40.33 22.04
N THR A 13 -11.35 -41.08 21.65
CA THR A 13 -12.25 -40.60 20.60
C THR A 13 -12.69 -39.25 21.09
N LEU A 14 -12.07 -38.23 20.52
CA LEU A 14 -12.65 -36.92 20.40
C LEU A 14 -13.93 -37.12 19.55
N LEU A 15 -14.92 -37.75 20.12
CA LEU A 15 -16.33 -37.46 19.88
C LEU A 15 -16.47 -36.02 20.33
N ILE A 16 -16.04 -35.09 19.46
CA ILE A 16 -16.75 -33.84 19.34
C ILE A 16 -18.18 -34.32 19.27
N SER A 17 -18.89 -34.20 20.37
CA SER A 17 -20.32 -34.14 20.40
C SER A 17 -20.69 -32.88 19.61
N MET A 18 -20.60 -32.99 18.27
CA MET A 18 -21.41 -32.23 17.39
C MET A 18 -22.82 -32.60 17.85
N SER A 19 -23.36 -31.85 18.81
CA SER A 19 -24.78 -31.74 18.99
C SER A 19 -25.32 -31.75 17.58
N ALA A 20 -26.13 -32.73 17.24
CA ALA A 20 -26.75 -32.89 15.95
C ALA A 20 -27.72 -31.73 15.74
N PHE A 21 -27.23 -30.51 15.65
CA PHE A 21 -27.89 -29.46 14.91
C PHE A 21 -27.97 -30.03 13.50
N ALA A 22 -29.15 -30.38 13.05
CA ALA A 22 -29.41 -30.80 11.70
C ALA A 22 -28.84 -29.71 10.80
N GLN A 23 -27.62 -29.94 10.28
CA GLN A 23 -26.98 -29.03 9.37
C GLN A 23 -27.91 -28.86 8.19
N THR A 24 -28.38 -27.63 7.98
CA THR A 24 -29.44 -27.34 7.04
C THR A 24 -28.87 -26.56 5.86
N LEU A 25 -29.52 -26.68 4.71
CA LEU A 25 -29.23 -25.85 3.53
C LEU A 25 -29.25 -24.35 3.88
N LYS A 26 -30.19 -23.96 4.77
CA LYS A 26 -30.27 -22.58 5.27
C LYS A 26 -29.00 -22.16 6.01
N GLU A 27 -28.42 -23.02 6.84
CA GLU A 27 -27.19 -22.73 7.56
C GLU A 27 -26.00 -22.59 6.58
N ALA A 28 -25.88 -23.49 5.59
CA ALA A 28 -24.86 -23.39 4.56
C ALA A 28 -24.94 -22.08 3.76
N ARG A 29 -26.16 -21.68 3.38
CA ARG A 29 -26.41 -20.39 2.72
C ARG A 29 -26.05 -19.21 3.62
N ASN A 30 -26.41 -19.25 4.90
CA ASN A 30 -26.06 -18.21 5.86
C ASN A 30 -24.53 -18.06 5.99
N PHE A 31 -23.77 -19.14 6.03
CA PHE A 31 -22.32 -19.08 6.01
C PHE A 31 -21.78 -18.49 4.70
N THR A 32 -22.39 -18.82 3.55
CA THR A 32 -22.04 -18.23 2.26
C THR A 32 -22.28 -16.72 2.26
N ASP A 33 -23.43 -16.27 2.74
CA ASP A 33 -23.80 -14.85 2.83
C ASP A 33 -22.93 -14.07 3.83
N ASN A 34 -22.39 -14.75 4.82
CA ASN A 34 -21.44 -14.22 5.81
C ASN A 34 -19.98 -14.31 5.33
N GLU A 35 -19.73 -14.65 4.06
CA GLU A 35 -18.37 -14.82 3.48
C GLU A 35 -17.53 -15.88 4.24
N GLN A 36 -18.16 -16.75 5.04
CA GLN A 36 -17.51 -17.83 5.79
C GLN A 36 -17.42 -19.10 4.91
N TYR A 37 -16.77 -18.96 3.76
CA TYR A 37 -16.82 -19.92 2.66
C TYR A 37 -16.31 -21.32 3.04
N GLU A 38 -15.26 -21.42 3.86
CA GLU A 38 -14.76 -22.74 4.31
C GLU A 38 -15.75 -23.47 5.22
N LYS A 39 -16.47 -22.73 6.06
CA LYS A 39 -17.54 -23.33 6.88
C LYS A 39 -18.71 -23.76 6.01
N ALA A 40 -19.14 -22.89 5.09
CA ALA A 40 -20.17 -23.22 4.11
C ALA A 40 -19.79 -24.49 3.33
N ARG A 41 -18.56 -24.57 2.82
CA ARG A 41 -18.03 -25.72 2.10
C ARG A 41 -18.09 -27.01 2.93
N GLY A 42 -17.74 -26.92 4.22
CA GLY A 42 -17.83 -28.05 5.13
C GLY A 42 -19.27 -28.55 5.28
N VAL A 43 -20.24 -27.63 5.50
CA VAL A 43 -21.66 -27.97 5.63
C VAL A 43 -22.23 -28.55 4.32
N PHE A 44 -21.91 -27.96 3.16
CA PHE A 44 -22.36 -28.51 1.87
C PHE A 44 -21.83 -29.92 1.60
N LYS A 45 -20.58 -30.23 1.94
CA LYS A 45 -20.06 -31.61 1.83
C LYS A 45 -20.84 -32.61 2.66
N LEU A 46 -21.24 -32.22 3.88
CA LEU A 46 -22.05 -33.07 4.74
C LEU A 46 -23.50 -33.22 4.22
N LEU A 47 -24.07 -32.13 3.67
CA LEU A 47 -25.39 -32.18 3.03
C LEU A 47 -25.40 -33.13 1.82
N LEU A 48 -24.40 -33.08 0.95
CA LEU A 48 -24.27 -33.99 -0.18
C LEU A 48 -24.08 -35.45 0.24
N ALA A 49 -23.36 -35.68 1.35
CA ALA A 49 -23.22 -37.04 1.89
C ALA A 49 -24.52 -37.59 2.45
N LYS A 50 -25.33 -36.73 3.11
CA LYS A 50 -26.61 -37.08 3.71
C LYS A 50 -27.75 -37.20 2.69
N GLU A 51 -27.76 -36.31 1.72
CA GLU A 51 -28.82 -36.17 0.71
C GLU A 51 -28.23 -36.17 -0.69
N PRO A 52 -27.65 -37.29 -1.17
CA PRO A 52 -26.88 -37.33 -2.42
C PRO A 52 -27.74 -37.16 -3.69
N THR A 53 -29.05 -37.22 -3.55
CA THR A 53 -30.04 -37.03 -4.65
C THR A 53 -30.73 -35.69 -4.63
N ASN A 54 -30.39 -34.81 -3.67
CA ASN A 54 -30.99 -33.49 -3.58
C ASN A 54 -30.26 -32.49 -4.50
N GLY A 55 -30.84 -32.20 -5.66
CA GLY A 55 -30.27 -31.26 -6.65
C GLY A 55 -30.03 -29.85 -6.13
N ASP A 56 -30.83 -29.38 -5.18
CA ASP A 56 -30.67 -28.04 -4.59
C ASP A 56 -29.35 -27.90 -3.81
N ASN A 57 -28.91 -28.97 -3.13
CA ASN A 57 -27.63 -28.96 -2.44
C ASN A 57 -26.47 -28.82 -3.43
N PHE A 58 -26.57 -29.41 -4.62
CA PHE A 58 -25.59 -29.26 -5.69
C PHE A 58 -25.58 -27.84 -6.28
N PHE A 59 -26.77 -27.25 -6.45
CA PHE A 59 -26.89 -25.88 -6.94
C PHE A 59 -26.20 -24.89 -6.00
N TYR A 60 -26.57 -24.86 -4.71
CA TYR A 60 -25.99 -23.89 -3.77
C TYR A 60 -24.53 -24.16 -3.45
N PHE A 61 -24.07 -25.41 -3.51
CA PHE A 61 -22.65 -25.69 -3.40
C PHE A 61 -21.87 -25.24 -4.63
N GLY A 62 -22.42 -25.41 -5.84
CA GLY A 62 -21.85 -24.88 -7.06
C GLY A 62 -21.76 -23.35 -7.05
N ASP A 63 -22.81 -22.67 -6.56
CA ASP A 63 -22.82 -21.22 -6.36
C ASP A 63 -21.72 -20.76 -5.39
N LEU A 64 -21.53 -21.46 -4.26
CA LEU A 64 -20.41 -21.22 -3.37
C LEU A 64 -19.07 -21.36 -4.09
N MET A 65 -18.91 -22.38 -4.95
CA MET A 65 -17.67 -22.57 -5.71
C MET A 65 -17.40 -21.42 -6.68
N LEU A 66 -18.43 -20.86 -7.33
CA LEU A 66 -18.28 -19.65 -8.16
C LEU A 66 -17.85 -18.44 -7.32
N LYS A 67 -18.45 -18.24 -6.14
CA LYS A 67 -18.08 -17.16 -5.20
C LYS A 67 -16.65 -17.31 -4.68
N MET A 68 -16.13 -18.54 -4.63
CA MET A 68 -14.74 -18.86 -4.29
C MET A 68 -13.79 -18.84 -5.51
N GLU A 69 -14.27 -18.48 -6.70
CA GLU A 69 -13.50 -18.45 -7.95
C GLU A 69 -13.01 -19.84 -8.43
N TYR A 70 -13.79 -20.90 -8.15
CA TYR A 70 -13.55 -22.27 -8.64
C TYR A 70 -14.60 -22.68 -9.71
N PRO A 71 -14.60 -22.07 -10.91
CA PRO A 71 -15.65 -22.31 -11.91
C PRO A 71 -15.73 -23.75 -12.39
N ASP A 72 -14.61 -24.45 -12.54
CA ASP A 72 -14.61 -25.85 -12.98
C ASP A 72 -15.27 -26.77 -11.93
N SER A 73 -15.03 -26.52 -10.65
CA SER A 73 -15.67 -27.26 -9.56
C SER A 73 -17.17 -26.95 -9.52
N ALA A 74 -17.57 -25.71 -9.76
CA ALA A 74 -18.96 -25.31 -9.83
C ALA A 74 -19.69 -26.03 -10.97
N LYS A 75 -19.10 -26.06 -12.17
CA LYS A 75 -19.64 -26.79 -13.33
C LYS A 75 -19.92 -28.26 -13.02
N ILE A 76 -18.94 -28.95 -12.41
CA ILE A 76 -19.07 -30.37 -12.03
C ILE A 76 -20.25 -30.57 -11.07
N LEU A 77 -20.44 -29.66 -10.10
CA LEU A 77 -21.54 -29.73 -9.15
C LEU A 77 -22.88 -29.49 -9.83
N PHE A 78 -23.02 -28.46 -10.65
CA PHE A 78 -24.25 -28.17 -11.38
C PHE A 78 -24.62 -29.32 -12.32
N GLN A 79 -23.66 -29.86 -13.07
CA GLN A 79 -23.90 -30.99 -13.99
C GLN A 79 -24.36 -32.24 -13.22
N LYS A 80 -23.72 -32.57 -12.10
CA LYS A 80 -24.17 -33.67 -11.23
C LYS A 80 -25.61 -33.48 -10.75
N GLY A 81 -26.00 -32.26 -10.39
CA GLY A 81 -27.38 -31.95 -10.02
C GLY A 81 -28.36 -32.20 -11.16
N VAL A 82 -28.03 -31.85 -12.41
CA VAL A 82 -28.81 -32.16 -13.60
C VAL A 82 -28.85 -33.65 -13.88
N ASP A 83 -27.72 -34.37 -13.79
CA ASP A 83 -27.64 -35.83 -14.00
C ASP A 83 -28.53 -36.61 -13.03
N ILE A 84 -28.67 -36.10 -11.77
CA ILE A 84 -29.51 -36.70 -10.74
C ILE A 84 -30.98 -36.42 -11.00
N ASN A 85 -31.33 -35.20 -11.42
CA ASN A 85 -32.70 -34.79 -11.72
C ASN A 85 -32.70 -33.72 -12.80
N ALA A 86 -32.88 -34.14 -14.05
CA ALA A 86 -32.92 -33.27 -15.22
C ALA A 86 -34.12 -32.29 -15.25
N THR A 87 -35.08 -32.43 -14.33
CA THR A 87 -36.20 -31.48 -14.19
C THR A 87 -36.04 -30.54 -12.99
N ASN A 88 -34.89 -30.56 -12.33
CA ASN A 88 -34.61 -29.58 -11.28
C ASN A 88 -34.16 -28.23 -11.90
N ALA A 89 -35.06 -27.26 -11.93
CA ALA A 89 -34.83 -25.96 -12.56
C ALA A 89 -33.62 -25.22 -11.94
N LEU A 90 -33.34 -25.35 -10.64
CA LEU A 90 -32.20 -24.66 -10.01
C LEU A 90 -30.85 -25.13 -10.53
N THR A 91 -30.68 -26.42 -10.82
CA THR A 91 -29.41 -26.93 -11.37
C THR A 91 -29.15 -26.44 -12.78
N HIS A 92 -30.20 -26.22 -13.58
CA HIS A 92 -30.10 -25.55 -14.90
C HIS A 92 -29.76 -24.06 -14.74
N VAL A 93 -30.33 -23.37 -13.74
CA VAL A 93 -29.88 -22.00 -13.39
C VAL A 93 -28.41 -21.98 -13.00
N GLY A 94 -27.93 -23.01 -12.28
CA GLY A 94 -26.52 -23.16 -11.96
C GLY A 94 -25.62 -23.29 -13.19
N LEU A 95 -26.00 -24.15 -14.15
CA LEU A 95 -25.29 -24.26 -15.43
C LEU A 95 -25.31 -22.94 -16.20
N ALA A 96 -26.46 -22.24 -16.23
CA ALA A 96 -26.55 -20.91 -16.84
C ALA A 96 -25.56 -19.93 -16.19
N ARG A 97 -25.52 -19.89 -14.86
CA ARG A 97 -24.59 -19.05 -14.07
C ARG A 97 -23.13 -19.35 -14.42
N TYR A 98 -22.75 -20.62 -14.53
CA TYR A 98 -21.42 -21.03 -14.99
C TYR A 98 -21.12 -20.55 -16.41
N TYR A 99 -22.02 -20.78 -17.38
CA TYR A 99 -21.80 -20.38 -18.76
C TYR A 99 -21.68 -18.86 -18.91
N MET A 100 -22.52 -18.09 -18.24
CA MET A 100 -22.47 -16.63 -18.24
C MET A 100 -21.21 -16.10 -17.53
N TYR A 101 -20.74 -16.78 -16.49
CA TYR A 101 -19.46 -16.47 -15.85
C TYR A 101 -18.26 -16.71 -16.78
N THR A 102 -18.35 -17.73 -17.65
CA THR A 102 -17.27 -18.14 -18.57
C THR A 102 -17.42 -17.61 -19.99
N TRP A 103 -18.17 -16.51 -20.18
CA TRP A 103 -18.37 -15.84 -21.46
C TRP A 103 -19.06 -16.70 -22.52
N ASN A 104 -19.92 -17.63 -22.15
CA ASN A 104 -20.73 -18.44 -23.05
C ASN A 104 -22.22 -18.12 -22.89
N ASP A 105 -22.60 -16.86 -23.11
CA ASP A 105 -23.95 -16.34 -22.92
C ASP A 105 -25.04 -17.11 -23.71
N PRO A 106 -24.80 -17.56 -24.96
CA PRO A 106 -25.83 -18.32 -25.68
C PRO A 106 -26.24 -19.63 -24.98
N LYS A 107 -25.27 -20.36 -24.40
CA LYS A 107 -25.59 -21.56 -23.61
C LYS A 107 -26.27 -21.20 -22.30
N GLY A 108 -25.81 -20.15 -21.65
CA GLY A 108 -26.44 -19.63 -20.43
C GLY A 108 -27.90 -19.27 -20.65
N ALA A 109 -28.22 -18.57 -21.76
CA ALA A 109 -29.59 -18.21 -22.11
C ALA A 109 -30.47 -19.45 -22.43
N GLN A 110 -29.92 -20.49 -23.06
CA GLN A 110 -30.63 -21.75 -23.28
C GLN A 110 -31.01 -22.44 -21.95
N GLU A 111 -30.08 -22.51 -21.00
CA GLU A 111 -30.35 -23.11 -19.68
C GLU A 111 -31.38 -22.30 -18.88
N ILE A 112 -31.34 -20.96 -18.96
CA ILE A 112 -32.37 -20.09 -18.33
C ILE A 112 -33.75 -20.33 -18.97
N ALA A 113 -33.84 -20.39 -20.32
CA ALA A 113 -35.08 -20.64 -21.00
C ALA A 113 -35.65 -22.00 -20.60
N TYR A 114 -34.82 -23.01 -20.48
CA TYR A 114 -35.24 -24.34 -20.05
C TYR A 114 -35.72 -24.32 -18.59
N ALA A 115 -34.97 -23.69 -17.68
CA ALA A 115 -35.38 -23.55 -16.28
C ALA A 115 -36.74 -22.83 -16.13
N LYS A 116 -36.99 -21.76 -16.92
CA LYS A 116 -38.27 -21.07 -16.96
C LYS A 116 -39.39 -21.99 -17.47
N SER A 117 -39.14 -22.81 -18.51
CA SER A 117 -40.13 -23.75 -19.04
C SER A 117 -40.53 -24.81 -18.01
N LEU A 118 -39.59 -25.27 -17.17
CA LEU A 118 -39.88 -26.22 -16.09
C LEU A 118 -40.82 -25.63 -15.03
N VAL A 119 -40.70 -24.34 -14.74
CA VAL A 119 -41.62 -23.65 -13.81
C VAL A 119 -42.99 -23.50 -14.45
N GLN A 120 -43.08 -23.09 -15.72
CA GLN A 120 -44.32 -22.83 -16.45
C GLN A 120 -45.13 -24.10 -16.72
N THR A 121 -44.47 -25.23 -17.03
CA THR A 121 -45.18 -26.51 -17.28
C THR A 121 -45.91 -27.06 -16.07
N HIS A 122 -45.56 -26.62 -14.88
CA HIS A 122 -46.20 -27.01 -13.63
C HIS A 122 -47.22 -25.97 -13.13
N ALA A 123 -47.24 -24.77 -13.71
CA ALA A 123 -48.19 -23.73 -13.33
C ALA A 123 -49.58 -24.02 -13.90
N GLY A 124 -50.61 -24.09 -13.05
CA GLY A 124 -52.03 -24.25 -13.44
C GLY A 124 -52.45 -25.67 -13.76
N LYS A 125 -51.62 -26.70 -13.51
CA LYS A 125 -52.03 -28.12 -13.65
C LYS A 125 -52.47 -28.66 -12.28
N LYS A 126 -53.77 -28.89 -12.12
CA LYS A 126 -54.38 -29.41 -10.88
C LYS A 126 -53.62 -30.66 -10.37
N GLY A 127 -52.98 -30.60 -9.24
CA GLY A 127 -52.22 -31.70 -8.61
C GLY A 127 -50.73 -31.78 -9.02
N LEU A 128 -50.24 -30.91 -9.93
CA LEU A 128 -48.83 -30.81 -10.34
C LEU A 128 -48.29 -29.39 -10.17
N ASP A 129 -49.07 -28.49 -9.55
CA ASP A 129 -48.65 -27.09 -9.41
C ASP A 129 -47.42 -26.98 -8.47
N MET A 130 -46.37 -26.37 -9.02
CA MET A 130 -45.22 -25.99 -8.22
C MET A 130 -45.67 -24.97 -7.17
N ALA A 131 -45.32 -25.20 -5.90
CA ALA A 131 -45.64 -24.26 -4.79
C ALA A 131 -45.12 -22.86 -5.14
N ALA A 132 -45.90 -21.83 -4.80
CA ALA A 132 -45.52 -20.42 -5.07
C ALA A 132 -44.14 -20.07 -4.49
N SER A 133 -43.82 -20.57 -3.29
CA SER A 133 -42.51 -20.37 -2.67
C SER A 133 -41.34 -20.95 -3.50
N ARG A 134 -41.59 -22.10 -4.15
CA ARG A 134 -40.57 -22.70 -5.05
C ARG A 134 -40.42 -21.95 -6.36
N GLN A 135 -41.52 -21.46 -6.93
CA GLN A 135 -41.51 -20.61 -8.11
C GLN A 135 -40.72 -19.32 -7.81
N VAL A 136 -40.99 -18.66 -6.70
CA VAL A 136 -40.26 -17.46 -6.25
C VAL A 136 -38.79 -17.75 -6.10
N GLN A 137 -38.41 -18.85 -5.45
CA GLN A 137 -37.00 -19.24 -5.29
C GLN A 137 -36.30 -19.36 -6.64
N ILE A 138 -36.87 -20.08 -7.60
CA ILE A 138 -36.27 -20.30 -8.94
C ILE A 138 -36.18 -18.98 -9.71
N TYR A 139 -37.24 -18.18 -9.73
CA TYR A 139 -37.25 -16.91 -10.45
C TYR A 139 -36.27 -15.90 -9.86
N LEU A 140 -36.08 -15.87 -8.55
CA LEU A 140 -35.08 -15.02 -7.91
C LEU A 140 -33.65 -15.44 -8.31
N GLU A 141 -33.35 -16.74 -8.31
CA GLU A 141 -32.03 -17.22 -8.72
C GLU A 141 -31.76 -16.97 -10.21
N ILE A 142 -32.81 -17.02 -11.08
CA ILE A 142 -32.70 -16.60 -12.49
C ILE A 142 -32.42 -15.09 -12.56
N ALA A 143 -33.21 -14.27 -11.87
CA ALA A 143 -33.06 -12.83 -11.88
C ALA A 143 -31.67 -12.38 -11.37
N GLU A 144 -31.17 -13.05 -10.33
CA GLU A 144 -29.80 -12.83 -9.85
C GLU A 144 -28.78 -13.20 -10.93
N THR A 145 -28.93 -14.36 -11.59
CA THR A 145 -28.04 -14.82 -12.64
C THR A 145 -27.99 -13.82 -13.81
N GLU A 146 -29.15 -13.35 -14.27
CA GLU A 146 -29.26 -12.36 -15.35
C GLU A 146 -28.71 -10.98 -14.95
N THR A 147 -28.83 -10.61 -13.68
CA THR A 147 -28.28 -9.35 -13.13
C THR A 147 -26.74 -9.35 -13.13
N TRP A 148 -26.12 -10.50 -12.81
CA TRP A 148 -24.68 -10.62 -12.64
C TRP A 148 -23.96 -11.26 -13.84
N ALA A 149 -24.69 -11.60 -14.91
CA ALA A 149 -24.11 -12.08 -16.14
C ALA A 149 -23.12 -11.09 -16.76
N VAL A 150 -22.23 -11.58 -17.60
CA VAL A 150 -21.32 -10.74 -18.38
C VAL A 150 -22.10 -9.86 -19.37
N SER A 151 -23.14 -10.43 -20.01
CA SER A 151 -24.13 -9.70 -20.82
C SER A 151 -25.47 -9.70 -20.08
N PRO A 152 -25.71 -8.72 -19.17
CA PRO A 152 -26.85 -8.76 -18.25
C PRO A 152 -28.18 -8.48 -18.96
N ASN A 153 -29.25 -9.17 -18.51
CA ASN A 153 -30.62 -8.89 -18.90
C ASN A 153 -31.42 -8.29 -17.74
N TYR A 154 -31.12 -7.03 -17.43
CA TYR A 154 -31.74 -6.34 -16.29
C TYR A 154 -33.25 -6.22 -16.39
N ASP A 155 -33.80 -6.06 -17.58
CA ASP A 155 -35.25 -5.89 -17.76
C ASP A 155 -36.01 -7.19 -17.45
N ASP A 156 -35.50 -8.33 -17.89
CA ASP A 156 -36.09 -9.61 -17.53
C ASP A 156 -35.90 -9.91 -16.02
N ALA A 157 -34.74 -9.64 -15.46
CA ALA A 157 -34.50 -9.77 -14.03
C ALA A 157 -35.50 -8.95 -13.18
N ILE A 158 -35.74 -7.69 -13.56
CA ILE A 158 -36.73 -6.82 -12.88
C ILE A 158 -38.15 -7.37 -13.06
N ASN A 159 -38.51 -7.83 -14.27
CA ASN A 159 -39.81 -8.43 -14.54
C ASN A 159 -40.04 -9.69 -13.70
N LEU A 160 -39.06 -10.58 -13.60
CA LEU A 160 -39.14 -11.78 -12.76
C LEU A 160 -39.36 -11.43 -11.29
N THR A 161 -38.67 -10.40 -10.76
CA THR A 161 -38.92 -9.94 -9.39
C THR A 161 -40.33 -9.37 -9.22
N THR A 162 -40.95 -8.80 -10.26
CA THR A 162 -42.33 -8.34 -10.23
C THR A 162 -43.32 -9.52 -10.19
N VAL A 163 -42.99 -10.61 -10.91
CA VAL A 163 -43.76 -11.87 -10.79
C VAL A 163 -43.62 -12.44 -9.39
N CYS A 164 -42.40 -12.47 -8.83
CA CYS A 164 -42.18 -12.95 -7.46
C CYS A 164 -42.95 -12.14 -6.41
N GLU A 165 -43.04 -10.82 -6.54
CA GLU A 165 -43.82 -9.96 -5.64
C GLU A 165 -45.32 -10.30 -5.65
N LYS A 166 -45.87 -10.65 -6.83
CA LYS A 166 -47.27 -11.09 -6.94
C LYS A 166 -47.50 -12.45 -6.28
N LEU A 167 -46.50 -13.33 -6.29
CA LEU A 167 -46.58 -14.66 -5.66
C LEU A 167 -46.33 -14.60 -4.15
N ASP A 168 -45.41 -13.73 -3.71
CA ASP A 168 -45.08 -13.54 -2.30
C ASP A 168 -44.60 -12.10 -2.05
N SER A 169 -45.56 -11.21 -1.76
CA SER A 169 -45.31 -9.79 -1.53
C SER A 169 -44.58 -9.47 -0.20
N LYS A 170 -44.42 -10.48 0.66
CA LYS A 170 -43.76 -10.32 1.98
C LYS A 170 -42.33 -10.84 1.98
N ASN A 171 -41.85 -11.38 0.89
CA ASN A 171 -40.50 -11.90 0.81
C ASN A 171 -39.48 -10.76 0.59
N PRO A 172 -38.59 -10.46 1.56
CA PRO A 172 -37.63 -9.38 1.46
C PRO A 172 -36.58 -9.61 0.34
N GLU A 173 -36.26 -10.86 0.01
CA GLU A 173 -35.27 -11.22 -0.99
C GLU A 173 -35.68 -10.74 -2.41
N VAL A 174 -36.98 -10.69 -2.71
CA VAL A 174 -37.53 -10.11 -3.94
C VAL A 174 -37.03 -8.68 -4.14
N PHE A 175 -37.07 -7.89 -3.09
CA PHE A 175 -36.71 -6.48 -3.14
C PHE A 175 -35.18 -6.27 -3.09
N LEU A 176 -34.43 -7.20 -2.49
CA LEU A 176 -32.97 -7.18 -2.56
C LEU A 176 -32.49 -7.42 -3.99
N VAL A 177 -32.96 -8.48 -4.65
CA VAL A 177 -32.59 -8.81 -6.02
C VAL A 177 -33.06 -7.73 -7.00
N ARG A 178 -34.27 -7.19 -6.83
CA ARG A 178 -34.77 -6.07 -7.64
C ARG A 178 -33.88 -4.84 -7.50
N GLY A 179 -33.47 -4.51 -6.28
CA GLY A 179 -32.57 -3.40 -6.01
C GLY A 179 -31.20 -3.59 -6.66
N ASP A 180 -30.64 -4.80 -6.60
CA ASP A 180 -29.38 -5.13 -7.26
C ASP A 180 -29.52 -4.96 -8.79
N SER A 181 -30.63 -5.41 -9.40
CA SER A 181 -30.91 -5.27 -10.82
C SER A 181 -31.03 -3.79 -11.26
N TYR A 182 -31.79 -2.97 -10.51
CA TYR A 182 -31.88 -1.53 -10.77
C TYR A 182 -30.53 -0.83 -10.65
N TYR A 183 -29.78 -1.12 -9.60
CA TYR A 183 -28.49 -0.50 -9.37
C TYR A 183 -27.48 -0.82 -10.49
N ARG A 184 -27.43 -2.06 -10.93
CA ARG A 184 -26.52 -2.47 -12.01
C ARG A 184 -26.97 -1.97 -13.38
N LYS A 185 -28.29 -1.84 -13.59
CA LYS A 185 -28.85 -1.26 -14.83
C LYS A 185 -28.47 0.23 -14.97
N ASP A 186 -28.58 0.98 -13.89
CA ASP A 186 -28.25 2.41 -13.86
C ASP A 186 -27.57 2.78 -12.53
N PRO A 187 -26.22 2.66 -12.47
CA PRO A 187 -25.47 2.99 -11.26
C PRO A 187 -25.50 4.48 -10.87
N VAL A 188 -25.88 5.37 -11.79
CA VAL A 188 -25.95 6.82 -11.56
C VAL A 188 -27.26 7.18 -10.86
N ASN A 189 -28.38 6.58 -11.30
CA ASN A 189 -29.69 6.77 -10.66
C ASN A 189 -29.96 5.68 -9.61
N GLY A 190 -29.43 5.86 -8.42
CA GLY A 190 -29.62 4.91 -7.31
C GLY A 190 -31.02 4.91 -6.70
N THR A 191 -31.96 5.79 -7.09
CA THR A 191 -33.27 5.94 -6.47
C THR A 191 -34.14 4.67 -6.53
N PRO A 192 -34.28 3.97 -7.67
CA PRO A 192 -35.05 2.72 -7.72
C PRO A 192 -34.45 1.61 -6.85
N ALA A 193 -33.13 1.55 -6.82
CA ALA A 193 -32.40 0.56 -6.01
C ALA A 193 -32.61 0.80 -4.52
N ILE A 194 -32.40 2.02 -4.04
CA ILE A 194 -32.55 2.36 -2.61
C ILE A 194 -34.00 2.19 -2.15
N THR A 195 -34.98 2.49 -3.00
CA THR A 195 -36.40 2.25 -2.72
C THR A 195 -36.66 0.76 -2.49
N SER A 196 -36.12 -0.09 -3.36
CA SER A 196 -36.25 -1.54 -3.24
C SER A 196 -35.57 -2.06 -1.95
N TYR A 197 -34.34 -1.63 -1.66
CA TYR A 197 -33.65 -2.04 -0.44
C TYR A 197 -34.34 -1.58 0.85
N ASN A 198 -34.95 -0.39 0.85
CA ASN A 198 -35.74 0.10 1.98
C ASN A 198 -36.99 -0.75 2.19
N LEU A 199 -37.64 -1.23 1.12
CA LEU A 199 -38.76 -2.18 1.24
C LEU A 199 -38.27 -3.51 1.84
N ALA A 200 -37.14 -4.04 1.38
CA ALA A 200 -36.54 -5.23 1.96
C ALA A 200 -36.27 -5.05 3.48
N ALA A 201 -35.65 -3.93 3.87
CA ALA A 201 -35.36 -3.61 5.27
C ALA A 201 -36.66 -3.42 6.12
N LYS A 202 -37.74 -2.92 5.52
CA LYS A 202 -39.03 -2.79 6.17
C LYS A 202 -39.70 -4.16 6.42
N LEU A 203 -39.57 -5.07 5.45
CA LEU A 203 -40.12 -6.43 5.54
C LEU A 203 -39.34 -7.31 6.51
N ASP A 204 -38.02 -7.17 6.51
CA ASP A 204 -37.11 -7.83 7.47
C ASP A 204 -36.19 -6.81 8.15
N PRO A 205 -36.60 -6.21 9.27
CA PRO A 205 -35.76 -5.25 10.01
C PRO A 205 -34.48 -5.87 10.58
N LYS A 206 -34.34 -7.20 10.59
CA LYS A 206 -33.13 -7.92 11.02
C LYS A 206 -32.21 -8.27 9.84
N SER A 207 -32.59 -7.91 8.63
CA SER A 207 -31.75 -8.14 7.46
C SER A 207 -30.53 -7.22 7.46
N CYS A 208 -29.37 -7.79 7.73
CA CYS A 208 -28.08 -7.09 7.55
C CYS A 208 -27.82 -6.79 6.07
N GLN A 209 -28.30 -7.64 5.17
CA GLN A 209 -28.07 -7.54 3.74
C GLN A 209 -28.63 -6.26 3.11
N ALA A 210 -29.87 -5.87 3.51
CA ALA A 210 -30.49 -4.63 3.03
C ALA A 210 -29.64 -3.40 3.39
N ASN A 211 -29.24 -3.29 4.65
CA ASN A 211 -28.41 -2.19 5.13
C ASN A 211 -27.03 -2.15 4.45
N VAL A 212 -26.41 -3.31 4.23
CA VAL A 212 -25.13 -3.38 3.53
C VAL A 212 -25.26 -2.94 2.08
N ARG A 213 -26.34 -3.30 1.37
CA ARG A 213 -26.57 -2.86 -0.02
C ARG A 213 -26.81 -1.35 -0.11
N ILE A 214 -27.59 -0.78 0.81
CA ILE A 214 -27.76 0.68 0.92
C ILE A 214 -26.40 1.34 1.17
N GLY A 215 -25.61 0.81 2.10
CA GLY A 215 -24.27 1.29 2.38
C GLY A 215 -23.35 1.26 1.17
N LYS A 216 -23.36 0.16 0.38
CA LYS A 216 -22.60 0.05 -0.88
C LYS A 216 -23.03 1.12 -1.89
N LEU A 217 -24.31 1.39 -2.00
CA LEU A 217 -24.84 2.42 -2.90
C LEU A 217 -24.28 3.80 -2.53
N TYR A 218 -24.29 4.16 -1.24
CA TYR A 218 -23.66 5.40 -0.76
C TYR A 218 -22.15 5.41 -0.97
N ALA A 219 -21.45 4.30 -0.76
CA ALA A 219 -20.00 4.21 -0.98
C ALA A 219 -19.64 4.43 -2.46
N ASN A 220 -20.41 3.87 -3.39
CA ASN A 220 -20.22 4.06 -4.82
C ASN A 220 -20.51 5.52 -5.24
N GLY A 221 -21.47 6.18 -4.58
CA GLY A 221 -21.70 7.62 -4.68
C GLY A 221 -20.67 8.48 -3.94
N LYS A 222 -19.56 7.88 -3.47
CA LYS A 222 -18.46 8.53 -2.72
C LYS A 222 -18.89 9.16 -1.38
N ASN A 223 -20.08 8.85 -0.89
CA ASN A 223 -20.54 9.25 0.44
C ASN A 223 -20.17 8.20 1.49
N MET A 224 -18.87 8.11 1.79
CA MET A 224 -18.34 7.09 2.70
C MET A 224 -18.88 7.23 4.13
N GLN A 225 -19.22 8.44 4.57
CA GLN A 225 -19.75 8.65 5.92
C GLN A 225 -21.14 8.03 6.09
N SER A 226 -22.03 8.22 5.12
CA SER A 226 -23.35 7.56 5.10
C SER A 226 -23.21 6.04 4.95
N ALA A 227 -22.30 5.58 4.08
CA ALA A 227 -22.00 4.15 3.93
C ALA A 227 -21.60 3.50 5.26
N ILE A 228 -20.66 4.12 6.00
CA ILE A 228 -20.23 3.64 7.33
C ILE A 228 -21.42 3.63 8.31
N GLY A 229 -22.32 4.60 8.22
CA GLY A 229 -23.56 4.63 9.01
C GLY A 229 -24.41 3.37 8.82
N PHE A 230 -24.69 3.01 7.56
CA PHE A 230 -25.46 1.81 7.23
C PHE A 230 -24.73 0.51 7.59
N TYR A 231 -23.42 0.43 7.41
CA TYR A 231 -22.64 -0.72 7.89
C TYR A 231 -22.68 -0.85 9.41
N ASN A 232 -22.71 0.26 10.16
CA ASN A 232 -22.88 0.21 11.61
C ASN A 232 -24.28 -0.29 12.02
N ILE A 233 -25.34 0.04 11.26
CA ILE A 233 -26.68 -0.52 11.49
C ILE A 233 -26.64 -2.04 11.32
N ALA A 234 -26.06 -2.54 10.22
CA ALA A 234 -25.91 -3.98 10.00
C ALA A 234 -25.11 -4.66 11.13
N ILE A 235 -23.98 -4.08 11.55
CA ILE A 235 -23.16 -4.60 12.66
C ILE A 235 -23.91 -4.60 13.98
N LYS A 236 -24.75 -3.59 14.25
CA LYS A 236 -25.59 -3.54 15.45
C LYS A 236 -26.68 -4.61 15.45
N THR A 237 -27.21 -4.92 14.26
CA THR A 237 -28.22 -5.96 14.07
C THR A 237 -27.63 -7.35 14.26
N ASP A 238 -26.47 -7.61 13.64
CA ASP A 238 -25.69 -8.84 13.79
C ASP A 238 -24.19 -8.53 13.75
N SER A 239 -23.54 -8.58 14.89
CA SER A 239 -22.09 -8.32 15.00
C SER A 239 -21.23 -9.42 14.38
N THR A 240 -21.82 -10.56 14.01
CA THR A 240 -21.14 -11.67 13.32
C THR A 240 -21.27 -11.61 11.81
N PHE A 241 -22.03 -10.65 11.28
CA PHE A 241 -22.18 -10.44 9.84
C PHE A 241 -20.89 -9.85 9.24
N ALA A 242 -20.00 -10.73 8.79
CA ALA A 242 -18.64 -10.39 8.36
C ALA A 242 -18.58 -9.35 7.23
N PRO A 243 -19.45 -9.39 6.18
CA PRO A 243 -19.42 -8.42 5.09
C PRO A 243 -19.53 -6.96 5.56
N ALA A 244 -20.30 -6.71 6.62
CA ALA A 244 -20.46 -5.34 7.15
C ALA A 244 -19.14 -4.80 7.73
N TRP A 245 -18.35 -5.64 8.40
CA TRP A 245 -17.03 -5.26 8.92
C TRP A 245 -16.03 -5.00 7.82
N ARG A 246 -15.99 -5.86 6.78
CA ARG A 246 -15.13 -5.68 5.61
C ARG A 246 -15.42 -4.36 4.90
N LEU A 247 -16.69 -4.13 4.52
CA LEU A 247 -17.10 -2.94 3.79
C LEU A 247 -16.92 -1.65 4.62
N LYS A 248 -17.16 -1.72 5.93
CA LYS A 248 -16.85 -0.61 6.85
C LYS A 248 -15.35 -0.30 6.85
N GLY A 249 -14.51 -1.32 6.94
CA GLY A 249 -13.06 -1.16 6.91
C GLY A 249 -12.57 -0.58 5.58
N GLU A 250 -13.12 -1.03 4.45
CA GLU A 250 -12.82 -0.50 3.11
C GLU A 250 -13.24 0.98 2.99
N ALA A 251 -14.42 1.34 3.48
CA ALA A 251 -14.88 2.73 3.48
C ALA A 251 -14.01 3.62 4.38
N GLN A 252 -13.63 3.15 5.57
CA GLN A 252 -12.71 3.87 6.47
C GLN A 252 -11.32 4.04 5.85
N TYR A 253 -10.82 3.01 5.17
CA TYR A 253 -9.55 3.08 4.43
C TYR A 253 -9.61 4.14 3.32
N SER A 254 -10.72 4.20 2.56
CA SER A 254 -10.89 5.16 1.46
C SER A 254 -10.87 6.62 1.91
N ILE A 255 -11.29 6.89 3.15
CA ILE A 255 -11.24 8.22 3.77
C ILE A 255 -10.03 8.39 4.71
N MET A 256 -9.00 7.58 4.53
CA MET A 256 -7.72 7.61 5.26
C MET A 256 -7.83 7.45 6.80
N LYS A 257 -8.94 6.91 7.31
CA LYS A 257 -9.10 6.57 8.74
C LYS A 257 -8.47 5.19 9.03
N PHE A 258 -7.15 5.10 8.87
CA PHE A 258 -6.43 3.82 8.88
C PHE A 258 -6.54 3.05 10.19
N ASP A 259 -6.47 3.73 11.34
CA ASP A 259 -6.64 3.07 12.66
C ASP A 259 -8.02 2.43 12.82
N SER A 260 -9.06 3.12 12.34
CA SER A 260 -10.42 2.58 12.35
C SER A 260 -10.57 1.42 11.37
N ALA A 261 -9.96 1.54 10.17
CA ALA A 261 -9.94 0.48 9.18
C ALA A 261 -9.26 -0.78 9.71
N GLN A 262 -8.12 -0.65 10.39
CA GLN A 262 -7.41 -1.76 11.04
C GLN A 262 -8.31 -2.51 12.03
N LYS A 263 -9.03 -1.79 12.91
CA LYS A 263 -9.96 -2.40 13.88
C LYS A 263 -11.08 -3.16 13.18
N SER A 264 -11.65 -2.60 12.12
CA SER A 264 -12.71 -3.24 11.35
C SER A 264 -12.21 -4.47 10.62
N MET A 265 -11.03 -4.39 9.97
CA MET A 265 -10.41 -5.51 9.27
C MET A 265 -9.93 -6.61 10.21
N ALA A 266 -9.43 -6.28 11.41
CA ALA A 266 -9.09 -7.26 12.43
C ALA A 266 -10.34 -8.05 12.90
N THR A 267 -11.49 -7.37 13.03
CA THR A 267 -12.75 -8.04 13.36
C THR A 267 -13.23 -8.93 12.21
N TYR A 268 -13.14 -8.44 10.97
CA TYR A 268 -13.45 -9.25 9.79
C TYR A 268 -12.58 -10.50 9.72
N LEU A 269 -11.27 -10.37 9.91
CA LEU A 269 -10.32 -11.49 9.92
C LEU A 269 -10.66 -12.53 11.00
N ARG A 270 -11.07 -12.08 12.19
CA ARG A 270 -11.49 -13.01 13.27
C ARG A 270 -12.75 -13.82 12.89
N LEU A 271 -13.66 -13.22 12.11
CA LEU A 271 -14.86 -13.88 11.63
C LEU A 271 -14.60 -14.78 10.43
N ASN A 272 -13.64 -14.39 9.59
CA ASN A 272 -13.35 -15.02 8.30
C ASN A 272 -11.84 -15.02 8.02
N ASP A 273 -11.14 -16.06 8.54
CA ASP A 273 -9.68 -16.18 8.37
C ASP A 273 -9.33 -16.86 7.03
N ASP A 274 -9.41 -16.07 5.96
CA ASP A 274 -8.96 -16.44 4.63
C ASP A 274 -7.76 -15.56 4.16
N PRO A 275 -7.08 -15.93 3.06
CA PRO A 275 -5.95 -15.15 2.55
C PRO A 275 -6.31 -13.70 2.18
N THR A 276 -7.52 -13.49 1.64
CA THR A 276 -8.00 -12.15 1.22
C THR A 276 -8.28 -11.27 2.43
N ALA A 277 -8.88 -11.83 3.50
CA ALA A 277 -9.08 -11.11 4.76
C ALA A 277 -7.74 -10.66 5.37
N ARG A 278 -6.74 -11.55 5.37
CA ARG A 278 -5.38 -11.23 5.82
C ARG A 278 -4.72 -10.17 4.97
N TYR A 279 -4.87 -10.26 3.64
CA TYR A 279 -4.37 -9.23 2.72
C TYR A 279 -5.00 -7.86 2.99
N ASN A 280 -6.33 -7.79 3.16
CA ASN A 280 -7.03 -6.54 3.45
C ASN A 280 -6.57 -5.93 4.78
N TYR A 281 -6.37 -6.77 5.79
CA TYR A 281 -5.85 -6.31 7.07
C TYR A 281 -4.38 -5.84 6.96
N CYS A 282 -3.52 -6.61 6.28
CA CYS A 282 -2.14 -6.23 5.98
C CYS A 282 -2.06 -4.86 5.28
N LYS A 283 -2.91 -4.63 4.28
CA LYS A 283 -2.99 -3.35 3.55
C LYS A 283 -3.38 -2.18 4.47
N ALA A 284 -4.34 -2.40 5.37
CA ALA A 284 -4.76 -1.37 6.33
C ALA A 284 -3.66 -1.06 7.35
N LEU A 285 -2.95 -2.09 7.84
CA LEU A 285 -1.80 -1.95 8.74
C LEU A 285 -0.66 -1.17 8.07
N TYR A 286 -0.31 -1.52 6.83
CA TYR A 286 0.72 -0.83 6.07
C TYR A 286 0.41 0.66 5.94
N LYS A 287 -0.79 1.03 5.50
CA LYS A 287 -1.19 2.43 5.33
C LYS A 287 -1.29 3.20 6.65
N GLY A 288 -1.54 2.52 7.75
CA GLY A 288 -1.50 3.10 9.10
C GLY A 288 -0.10 3.16 9.72
N GLY A 289 0.95 2.73 9.00
CA GLY A 289 2.32 2.75 9.49
C GLY A 289 2.69 1.61 10.45
N ASN A 290 1.79 0.64 10.65
CA ASN A 290 2.04 -0.54 11.49
C ASN A 290 2.76 -1.64 10.69
N TYR A 291 4.00 -1.33 10.26
CA TYR A 291 4.76 -2.16 9.32
C TYR A 291 5.06 -3.56 9.85
N SER A 292 5.38 -3.70 11.14
CA SER A 292 5.68 -4.99 11.76
C SER A 292 4.50 -5.95 11.66
N ASP A 293 3.32 -5.51 12.06
CA ASP A 293 2.11 -6.33 12.00
C ASP A 293 1.68 -6.59 10.55
N ALA A 294 1.88 -5.61 9.66
CA ALA A 294 1.62 -5.78 8.22
C ALA A 294 2.47 -6.90 7.63
N ILE A 295 3.76 -6.99 7.98
CA ILE A 295 4.65 -8.08 7.56
C ILE A 295 4.14 -9.43 8.07
N VAL A 296 3.76 -9.51 9.34
CA VAL A 296 3.22 -10.75 9.93
C VAL A 296 1.96 -11.21 9.18
N GLN A 297 0.98 -10.33 9.03
CA GLN A 297 -0.28 -10.69 8.35
C GLN A 297 -0.07 -10.99 6.87
N GLY A 298 0.82 -10.26 6.21
CA GLY A 298 1.19 -10.51 4.82
C GLY A 298 1.82 -11.90 4.64
N ASN A 299 2.77 -12.30 5.48
CA ASN A 299 3.36 -13.64 5.41
C ASN A 299 2.33 -14.74 5.66
N LEU A 300 1.47 -14.58 6.67
CA LEU A 300 0.38 -15.53 6.92
C LEU A 300 -0.63 -15.62 5.77
N ALA A 301 -0.83 -14.54 5.00
CA ALA A 301 -1.62 -14.60 3.77
C ALA A 301 -0.91 -15.42 2.69
N LEU A 302 0.40 -15.19 2.48
CA LEU A 302 1.21 -15.89 1.50
C LEU A 302 1.42 -17.37 1.82
N ASP A 303 1.47 -17.75 3.10
CA ASP A 303 1.53 -19.14 3.54
C ASP A 303 0.27 -19.93 3.15
N LYS A 304 -0.89 -19.24 3.17
CA LYS A 304 -2.16 -19.84 2.75
C LYS A 304 -2.34 -19.80 1.22
N ASP A 305 -1.94 -18.69 0.60
CA ASP A 305 -2.04 -18.48 -0.84
C ASP A 305 -0.91 -17.58 -1.38
N SER A 306 0.13 -18.20 -1.91
CA SER A 306 1.28 -17.51 -2.48
C SER A 306 1.01 -16.83 -3.83
N SER A 307 -0.20 -16.98 -4.40
CA SER A 307 -0.60 -16.36 -5.66
C SER A 307 -1.02 -14.89 -5.49
N ILE A 308 -1.28 -14.44 -4.26
CA ILE A 308 -1.64 -13.04 -3.96
C ILE A 308 -0.38 -12.15 -4.08
N THR A 309 0.04 -11.92 -5.32
CA THR A 309 1.32 -11.28 -5.64
C THR A 309 1.47 -9.87 -5.08
N VAL A 310 0.37 -9.13 -4.92
CA VAL A 310 0.38 -7.77 -4.35
C VAL A 310 0.90 -7.72 -2.90
N VAL A 311 0.80 -8.83 -2.16
CA VAL A 311 1.27 -8.92 -0.77
C VAL A 311 2.79 -8.82 -0.72
N TYR A 312 3.52 -9.41 -1.68
CA TYR A 312 4.98 -9.26 -1.75
C TYR A 312 5.41 -7.80 -1.90
N ARG A 313 4.69 -7.02 -2.74
CA ARG A 313 4.88 -5.56 -2.87
C ARG A 313 4.74 -4.84 -1.53
N ILE A 314 3.65 -5.12 -0.80
CA ILE A 314 3.36 -4.47 0.49
C ILE A 314 4.44 -4.80 1.51
N ILE A 315 4.83 -6.08 1.64
CA ILE A 315 5.88 -6.49 2.58
C ILE A 315 7.23 -5.84 2.23
N GLY A 316 7.58 -5.80 0.93
CA GLY A 316 8.79 -5.10 0.47
C GLY A 316 8.82 -3.63 0.89
N ARG A 317 7.68 -2.93 0.76
CA ARG A 317 7.52 -1.54 1.24
C ARG A 317 7.63 -1.44 2.75
N CYS A 318 7.00 -2.33 3.50
CA CYS A 318 7.08 -2.33 4.96
C CYS A 318 8.53 -2.41 5.44
N TYR A 319 9.36 -3.26 4.82
CA TYR A 319 10.78 -3.38 5.19
C TYR A 319 11.59 -2.12 4.91
N ILE A 320 11.31 -1.37 3.83
CA ILE A 320 12.09 -0.18 3.50
C ILE A 320 11.61 1.09 4.21
N GLU A 321 10.31 1.17 4.52
CA GLU A 321 9.68 2.33 5.16
C GLU A 321 9.69 2.27 6.70
N SER A 322 10.04 1.11 7.28
CA SER A 322 10.10 0.93 8.73
C SER A 322 11.14 1.85 9.40
N LYS A 323 10.99 2.11 10.70
CA LYS A 323 11.96 2.90 11.48
C LYS A 323 13.36 2.30 11.45
N THR A 324 13.46 0.98 11.36
CA THR A 324 14.70 0.22 11.18
C THR A 324 14.64 -0.52 9.85
N PRO A 325 14.97 0.13 8.73
CA PRO A 325 14.83 -0.46 7.40
C PRO A 325 15.71 -1.70 7.22
N ASP A 326 15.12 -2.79 6.72
CA ASP A 326 15.82 -3.98 6.26
C ASP A 326 15.84 -4.00 4.72
N ALA A 327 16.86 -3.37 4.15
CA ALA A 327 17.00 -3.25 2.70
C ALA A 327 17.15 -4.61 2.01
N VAL A 328 17.78 -5.60 2.65
CA VAL A 328 18.00 -6.93 2.08
C VAL A 328 16.66 -7.65 1.92
N LYS A 329 15.85 -7.68 2.97
CA LYS A 329 14.51 -8.28 2.91
C LYS A 329 13.59 -7.51 1.95
N SER A 330 13.66 -6.17 1.93
CA SER A 330 12.90 -5.37 0.96
C SER A 330 13.20 -5.82 -0.47
N ILE A 331 14.48 -5.92 -0.83
CA ILE A 331 14.93 -6.39 -2.16
C ILE A 331 14.40 -7.80 -2.44
N GLU A 332 14.50 -8.72 -1.48
CA GLU A 332 14.02 -10.10 -1.62
C GLU A 332 12.53 -10.14 -1.99
N TYR A 333 11.69 -9.41 -1.24
CA TYR A 333 10.24 -9.39 -1.48
C TYR A 333 9.87 -8.71 -2.80
N PHE A 334 10.54 -7.62 -3.18
CA PHE A 334 10.36 -7.03 -4.50
C PHE A 334 10.79 -7.97 -5.63
N ASN A 335 11.88 -8.71 -5.46
CA ASN A 335 12.31 -9.70 -6.45
C ASN A 335 11.26 -10.82 -6.62
N LYS A 336 10.68 -11.31 -5.52
CA LYS A 336 9.54 -12.25 -5.56
C LYS A 336 8.33 -11.65 -6.28
N PHE A 337 8.00 -10.39 -5.98
CA PHE A 337 6.93 -9.65 -6.68
C PHE A 337 7.17 -9.60 -8.19
N PHE A 338 8.35 -9.16 -8.63
CA PHE A 338 8.68 -9.08 -10.06
C PHE A 338 8.74 -10.45 -10.75
N ALA A 339 9.22 -11.49 -10.06
CA ALA A 339 9.26 -12.84 -10.61
C ALA A 339 7.87 -13.41 -10.90
N LYS A 340 6.86 -13.02 -10.12
CA LYS A 340 5.48 -13.50 -10.23
C LYS A 340 4.62 -12.72 -11.23
N GLN A 341 5.17 -11.74 -11.95
CA GLN A 341 4.41 -10.92 -12.93
C GLN A 341 3.85 -11.73 -14.11
N LYS A 342 4.33 -12.93 -14.35
CA LYS A 342 3.82 -13.82 -15.41
C LYS A 342 2.54 -14.58 -15.01
N ILE A 343 2.13 -14.48 -13.76
CA ILE A 343 0.91 -15.14 -13.26
C ILE A 343 -0.30 -14.33 -13.73
N SER A 344 -1.32 -15.00 -14.26
CA SER A 344 -2.59 -14.37 -14.60
C SER A 344 -3.19 -13.65 -13.39
N GLY A 345 -3.68 -12.43 -13.57
CA GLY A 345 -4.22 -11.61 -12.49
C GLY A 345 -3.17 -10.91 -11.60
N ALA A 346 -1.86 -11.04 -11.90
CA ALA A 346 -0.84 -10.28 -11.18
C ALA A 346 -1.07 -8.76 -11.36
N PRO A 347 -0.91 -7.96 -10.29
CA PRO A 347 -1.08 -6.52 -10.37
C PRO A 347 -0.03 -5.91 -11.30
N VAL A 348 -0.47 -4.94 -12.12
CA VAL A 348 0.44 -4.24 -13.05
C VAL A 348 1.61 -3.63 -12.28
N VAL A 349 2.82 -3.77 -12.83
CA VAL A 349 4.02 -3.10 -12.34
C VAL A 349 3.93 -1.61 -12.63
N ILE A 350 4.07 -0.81 -11.60
CA ILE A 350 4.03 0.65 -11.68
C ILE A 350 5.42 1.25 -11.38
N ALA A 351 5.62 2.50 -11.72
CA ALA A 351 6.90 3.20 -11.49
C ALA A 351 7.35 3.11 -10.02
N ASP A 352 6.41 3.23 -9.07
CA ASP A 352 6.70 3.13 -7.63
C ASP A 352 7.35 1.80 -7.23
N ASP A 353 7.07 0.69 -7.90
CA ASP A 353 7.66 -0.60 -7.57
C ASP A 353 9.17 -0.62 -7.86
N TYR A 354 9.56 -0.01 -8.97
CA TYR A 354 10.98 0.17 -9.30
C TYR A 354 11.63 1.21 -8.38
N ILE A 355 10.92 2.30 -8.05
CA ILE A 355 11.44 3.33 -7.13
C ILE A 355 11.72 2.73 -5.76
N ASP A 356 10.79 1.98 -5.21
CA ASP A 356 10.91 1.41 -3.87
C ASP A 356 12.03 0.35 -3.81
N ARG A 357 12.16 -0.52 -4.84
CA ARG A 357 13.29 -1.44 -4.92
C ARG A 357 14.61 -0.71 -5.16
N GLY A 358 14.62 0.34 -5.98
CA GLY A 358 15.76 1.21 -6.19
C GLY A 358 16.27 1.85 -4.89
N LYS A 359 15.36 2.36 -4.07
CA LYS A 359 15.68 2.88 -2.72
C LYS A 359 16.29 1.78 -1.84
N ALA A 360 15.75 0.57 -1.88
CA ALA A 360 16.29 -0.56 -1.14
C ALA A 360 17.71 -0.92 -1.63
N PHE A 361 17.96 -0.96 -2.94
CA PHE A 361 19.29 -1.16 -3.50
C PHE A 361 20.27 -0.07 -3.05
N SER A 362 19.88 1.21 -3.11
CA SER A 362 20.75 2.31 -2.69
C SER A 362 21.07 2.29 -1.20
N LYS A 363 20.11 1.92 -0.34
CA LYS A 363 20.34 1.70 1.09
C LYS A 363 21.26 0.51 1.37
N ASN A 364 21.25 -0.50 0.50
CA ASN A 364 22.13 -1.67 0.58
C ASN A 364 23.47 -1.46 -0.16
N ASN A 365 23.82 -0.21 -0.48
CA ASN A 365 25.03 0.18 -1.22
C ASN A 365 25.18 -0.47 -2.62
N GLN A 366 24.08 -0.87 -3.23
CA GLN A 366 24.00 -1.45 -4.58
C GLN A 366 23.55 -0.38 -5.58
N ASP A 367 24.23 0.78 -5.58
CA ASP A 367 23.81 1.97 -6.31
C ASP A 367 23.71 1.77 -7.83
N SER A 368 24.49 0.84 -8.42
CA SER A 368 24.34 0.47 -9.83
C SER A 368 22.97 -0.13 -10.14
N LEU A 369 22.46 -1.01 -9.28
CA LEU A 369 21.13 -1.62 -9.42
C LEU A 369 20.03 -0.61 -9.12
N ALA A 370 20.24 0.26 -8.13
CA ALA A 370 19.34 1.35 -7.82
C ALA A 370 19.09 2.25 -9.05
N ILE A 371 20.17 2.66 -9.72
CA ILE A 371 20.09 3.49 -10.94
C ILE A 371 19.30 2.77 -12.04
N LEU A 372 19.54 1.48 -12.25
CA LEU A 372 18.81 0.70 -13.27
C LEU A 372 17.29 0.69 -12.98
N ASP A 373 16.90 0.52 -11.72
CA ASP A 373 15.49 0.54 -11.35
C ASP A 373 14.89 1.94 -11.44
N TYR A 374 15.59 2.99 -10.99
CA TYR A 374 15.12 4.37 -11.16
C TYR A 374 14.93 4.76 -12.63
N LEU A 375 15.83 4.35 -13.51
CA LEU A 375 15.68 4.60 -14.95
C LEU A 375 14.51 3.81 -15.55
N LYS A 376 14.24 2.57 -15.08
CA LYS A 376 13.04 1.84 -15.46
C LYS A 376 11.77 2.54 -14.98
N ALA A 377 11.77 3.08 -13.76
CA ALA A 377 10.65 3.85 -13.24
C ALA A 377 10.33 5.05 -14.12
N LEU A 378 11.36 5.82 -14.54
CA LEU A 378 11.22 6.95 -15.47
C LEU A 378 10.73 6.54 -16.86
N ASN A 379 11.04 5.31 -17.30
CA ASN A 379 10.53 4.78 -18.56
C ASN A 379 9.08 4.34 -18.47
N VAL A 380 8.65 3.78 -17.31
CA VAL A 380 7.25 3.39 -17.05
C VAL A 380 6.35 4.62 -16.90
N ASP A 381 6.86 5.64 -16.20
CA ASP A 381 6.15 6.90 -15.98
C ASP A 381 7.12 8.09 -16.06
N THR A 382 7.12 8.77 -17.19
CA THR A 382 7.98 9.93 -17.46
C THR A 382 7.66 11.15 -16.60
N SER A 383 6.53 11.16 -15.90
CA SER A 383 6.17 12.24 -14.96
C SER A 383 6.90 12.15 -13.63
N ARG A 384 7.50 10.99 -13.29
CA ARG A 384 8.20 10.72 -12.01
C ARG A 384 9.58 11.39 -11.91
N LYS A 385 9.63 12.66 -12.30
CA LYS A 385 10.84 13.48 -12.22
C LYS A 385 11.26 13.82 -10.78
N ASP A 386 10.39 13.54 -9.81
CA ASP A 386 10.66 13.63 -8.37
C ASP A 386 11.88 12.79 -7.95
N ILE A 387 12.16 11.68 -8.65
CA ILE A 387 13.28 10.77 -8.33
C ILE A 387 14.65 11.22 -8.88
N TYR A 388 14.75 12.34 -9.60
CA TYR A 388 16.03 12.81 -10.12
C TYR A 388 17.08 13.02 -9.03
N PHE A 389 16.66 13.42 -7.83
CA PHE A 389 17.54 13.54 -6.67
C PHE A 389 18.13 12.18 -6.25
N ASP A 390 17.31 11.12 -6.22
CA ASP A 390 17.75 9.77 -5.85
C ASP A 390 18.72 9.18 -6.87
N VAL A 391 18.41 9.38 -8.17
CA VAL A 391 19.32 9.01 -9.28
C VAL A 391 20.67 9.70 -9.15
N ALA A 392 20.65 11.02 -8.94
CA ALA A 392 21.87 11.83 -8.79
C ALA A 392 22.69 11.38 -7.57
N THR A 393 22.02 11.12 -6.44
CA THR A 393 22.67 10.65 -5.22
C THR A 393 23.36 9.30 -5.43
N SER A 394 22.73 8.37 -6.13
CA SER A 394 23.35 7.08 -6.45
C SER A 394 24.54 7.22 -7.38
N TYR A 395 24.47 8.11 -8.40
CA TYR A 395 25.64 8.43 -9.23
C TYR A 395 26.77 9.08 -8.43
N TYR A 396 26.45 10.00 -7.49
CA TYR A 396 27.42 10.63 -6.61
C TYR A 396 28.16 9.60 -5.74
N LYS A 397 27.46 8.67 -5.11
CA LYS A 397 28.06 7.58 -4.33
C LYS A 397 29.00 6.71 -5.17
N MET A 398 28.65 6.49 -6.43
CA MET A 398 29.52 5.79 -7.39
C MET A 398 30.67 6.65 -7.93
N LYS A 399 30.85 7.88 -7.44
CA LYS A 399 31.85 8.88 -7.92
C LYS A 399 31.71 9.24 -9.40
N LYS A 400 30.52 8.99 -10.00
CA LYS A 400 30.20 9.41 -11.38
C LYS A 400 29.63 10.83 -11.33
N TYR A 401 30.50 11.78 -10.99
CA TYR A 401 30.08 13.14 -10.67
C TYR A 401 29.43 13.87 -11.85
N ASP A 402 29.86 13.60 -13.09
CA ASP A 402 29.26 14.22 -14.29
C ASP A 402 27.77 13.87 -14.39
N LYS A 403 27.43 12.58 -14.22
CA LYS A 403 26.04 12.13 -14.24
C LYS A 403 25.26 12.64 -13.03
N ALA A 404 25.89 12.67 -11.86
CA ALA A 404 25.25 13.20 -10.66
C ALA A 404 24.88 14.68 -10.85
N ALA A 405 25.82 15.51 -11.35
CA ALA A 405 25.58 16.93 -11.62
C ALA A 405 24.47 17.14 -12.66
N GLU A 406 24.44 16.32 -13.73
CA GLU A 406 23.38 16.35 -14.73
C GLU A 406 21.99 16.16 -14.09
N PHE A 407 21.84 15.13 -13.25
CA PHE A 407 20.54 14.84 -12.65
C PHE A 407 20.14 15.79 -11.51
N TYR A 408 21.10 16.29 -10.70
CA TYR A 408 20.80 17.36 -9.74
C TYR A 408 20.36 18.63 -10.44
N LYS A 409 21.04 19.00 -11.56
CA LYS A 409 20.63 20.14 -12.36
C LYS A 409 19.25 19.95 -12.96
N LYS A 410 18.94 18.77 -13.52
CA LYS A 410 17.59 18.43 -14.02
C LYS A 410 16.53 18.60 -12.93
N LYS A 411 16.83 18.19 -11.69
CA LYS A 411 15.90 18.37 -10.56
C LYS A 411 15.64 19.85 -10.26
N ILE A 412 16.69 20.66 -10.24
CA ILE A 412 16.60 22.10 -10.00
C ILE A 412 15.84 22.81 -11.14
N ASP A 413 16.14 22.46 -12.39
CA ASP A 413 15.56 23.08 -13.58
C ASP A 413 14.06 22.77 -13.76
N LEU A 414 13.54 21.71 -13.13
CA LEU A 414 12.10 21.42 -13.14
C LEU A 414 11.26 22.56 -12.56
N ASN A 415 11.72 23.14 -11.47
CA ASN A 415 11.11 24.29 -10.84
C ASN A 415 12.16 25.03 -10.01
N PRO A 416 12.91 25.96 -10.64
CA PRO A 416 13.99 26.67 -9.95
C PRO A 416 13.53 27.47 -8.73
N ALA A 417 12.27 27.94 -8.73
CA ALA A 417 11.70 28.69 -7.60
C ALA A 417 11.44 27.80 -6.37
N ASN A 418 11.22 26.51 -6.59
CA ASN A 418 10.96 25.53 -5.53
C ASN A 418 12.18 24.65 -5.21
N ALA A 419 13.32 24.92 -5.85
CA ALA A 419 14.56 24.20 -5.52
C ALA A 419 14.93 24.45 -4.06
N THR A 420 15.21 23.36 -3.35
CA THR A 420 15.48 23.39 -1.91
C THR A 420 16.96 23.67 -1.62
N ILE A 421 17.25 24.03 -0.40
CA ILE A 421 18.64 24.14 0.11
C ILE A 421 19.40 22.82 -0.10
N SER A 422 18.74 21.68 0.11
CA SER A 422 19.32 20.34 -0.12
C SER A 422 19.71 20.12 -1.57
N ASP A 423 18.87 20.56 -2.53
CA ASP A 423 19.16 20.45 -3.97
C ASP A 423 20.42 21.25 -4.32
N TRP A 424 20.51 22.49 -3.89
CA TRP A 424 21.66 23.36 -4.16
C TRP A 424 22.94 22.88 -3.47
N ASN A 425 22.83 22.39 -2.22
CA ASN A 425 23.96 21.80 -1.50
C ASN A 425 24.50 20.55 -2.19
N ALA A 426 23.62 19.62 -2.57
CA ALA A 426 24.01 18.38 -3.24
C ALA A 426 24.65 18.67 -4.61
N TYR A 427 24.06 19.60 -5.38
CA TYR A 427 24.61 20.03 -6.68
C TYR A 427 25.96 20.70 -6.51
N GLY A 428 26.08 21.67 -5.60
CA GLY A 428 27.34 22.37 -5.33
C GLY A 428 28.47 21.42 -4.86
N ARG A 429 28.17 20.48 -3.96
CA ARG A 429 29.14 19.46 -3.53
C ARG A 429 29.57 18.54 -4.66
N THR A 430 28.67 18.24 -5.59
CA THR A 430 28.99 17.44 -6.76
C THR A 430 29.92 18.18 -7.70
N LEU A 431 29.65 19.45 -8.00
CA LEU A 431 30.53 20.32 -8.80
C LEU A 431 31.91 20.49 -8.14
N PHE A 432 31.92 20.64 -6.81
CA PHE A 432 33.16 20.68 -6.05
C PHE A 432 34.01 19.39 -6.22
N ALA A 433 33.34 18.24 -6.17
CA ALA A 433 33.98 16.94 -6.36
C ALA A 433 34.51 16.76 -7.82
N GLN A 434 33.87 17.40 -8.80
CA GLN A 434 34.36 17.51 -10.19
C GLN A 434 35.53 18.50 -10.35
N LYS A 435 35.86 19.25 -9.30
CA LYS A 435 36.82 20.37 -9.32
C LYS A 435 36.34 21.59 -10.11
N ASP A 436 35.04 21.68 -10.41
CA ASP A 436 34.42 22.87 -10.97
C ASP A 436 34.06 23.85 -9.86
N TYR A 437 35.09 24.47 -9.31
CA TYR A 437 34.95 25.30 -8.10
C TYR A 437 34.16 26.59 -8.35
N ALA A 438 34.24 27.14 -9.57
CA ALA A 438 33.51 28.34 -9.94
C ALA A 438 31.99 28.12 -9.93
N ASN A 439 31.52 27.06 -10.57
CA ASN A 439 30.10 26.72 -10.57
C ASN A 439 29.63 26.17 -9.19
N ALA A 440 30.54 25.53 -8.45
CA ALA A 440 30.24 25.13 -7.07
C ALA A 440 29.95 26.34 -6.18
N ASP A 441 30.75 27.45 -6.27
CA ASP A 441 30.43 28.67 -5.52
C ASP A 441 29.10 29.28 -5.93
N LEU A 442 28.76 29.27 -7.23
CA LEU A 442 27.45 29.76 -7.70
C LEU A 442 26.30 28.97 -7.09
N ALA A 443 26.43 27.64 -7.00
CA ALA A 443 25.43 26.80 -6.36
C ALA A 443 25.33 27.08 -4.85
N PHE A 444 26.47 27.20 -4.15
CA PHE A 444 26.49 27.51 -2.73
C PHE A 444 26.06 28.96 -2.44
N ARG A 445 26.22 29.89 -3.38
CA ARG A 445 25.64 31.25 -3.28
C ARG A 445 24.12 31.16 -3.20
N LYS A 446 23.48 30.33 -4.02
CA LYS A 446 22.03 30.09 -3.91
C LYS A 446 21.66 29.54 -2.55
N PHE A 447 22.42 28.57 -2.03
CA PHE A 447 22.24 28.04 -0.68
C PHE A 447 22.31 29.15 0.39
N THR A 448 23.39 29.95 0.40
CA THR A 448 23.58 31.03 1.41
C THR A 448 22.57 32.18 1.27
N THR A 449 22.02 32.40 0.06
CA THR A 449 20.93 33.37 -0.15
C THR A 449 19.62 32.86 0.45
N MET A 450 19.33 31.55 0.38
CA MET A 450 18.12 30.93 0.92
C MET A 450 18.17 30.78 2.45
N ASP A 451 19.34 30.49 3.00
CA ASP A 451 19.55 30.34 4.45
C ASP A 451 20.90 30.95 4.87
N PRO A 452 20.92 32.27 5.10
CA PRO A 452 22.15 32.98 5.48
C PRO A 452 22.70 32.59 6.85
N LEU A 453 21.88 31.97 7.71
CA LEU A 453 22.29 31.56 9.06
C LEU A 453 22.85 30.13 9.08
N ASN A 454 22.82 29.42 8.00
CA ASN A 454 23.37 28.08 7.89
C ASN A 454 24.89 28.13 7.61
N SER A 455 25.67 27.81 8.62
CA SER A 455 27.14 27.86 8.54
C SER A 455 27.72 27.02 7.39
N ILE A 456 27.14 25.87 7.10
CA ILE A 456 27.63 24.92 6.08
C ILE A 456 27.64 25.53 4.68
N GLY A 457 26.66 26.36 4.32
CA GLY A 457 26.65 27.07 3.05
C GLY A 457 27.88 27.97 2.88
N TRP A 458 28.23 28.73 3.92
CA TRP A 458 29.39 29.61 3.92
C TRP A 458 30.71 28.83 3.90
N TYR A 459 30.80 27.72 4.65
CA TYR A 459 31.94 26.83 4.61
C TYR A 459 32.23 26.34 3.18
N TRP A 460 31.23 25.83 2.47
CA TRP A 460 31.44 25.31 1.12
C TRP A 460 31.73 26.43 0.11
N ARG A 461 31.20 27.63 0.29
CA ARG A 461 31.62 28.81 -0.49
C ARG A 461 33.09 29.12 -0.24
N GLY A 462 33.51 29.19 1.01
CA GLY A 462 34.92 29.36 1.39
C GLY A 462 35.81 28.30 0.75
N ARG A 463 35.41 27.03 0.85
CA ARG A 463 36.13 25.88 0.28
C ARG A 463 36.26 25.98 -1.25
N ALA A 464 35.18 26.31 -1.97
CA ALA A 464 35.24 26.46 -3.42
C ALA A 464 36.20 27.60 -3.84
N ASN A 465 36.07 28.75 -3.18
CA ASN A 465 36.91 29.90 -3.49
C ASN A 465 38.35 29.72 -3.03
N GLN A 466 38.65 28.95 -1.99
CA GLN A 466 40.00 28.58 -1.57
C GLN A 466 40.80 27.90 -2.71
N TYR A 467 40.18 27.05 -3.50
CA TYR A 467 40.82 26.40 -4.62
C TYR A 467 41.02 27.33 -5.85
N LEU A 468 40.24 28.43 -5.92
CA LEU A 468 40.38 29.48 -6.91
C LEU A 468 41.43 30.53 -6.48
N ASP A 469 41.61 30.73 -5.18
CA ASP A 469 42.52 31.70 -4.55
C ASP A 469 43.81 31.01 -4.06
N LYS A 470 44.62 30.54 -4.98
CA LYS A 470 45.90 29.82 -4.65
C LYS A 470 46.91 30.67 -3.90
N GLU A 471 46.83 31.98 -4.02
CA GLU A 471 47.77 32.91 -3.41
C GLU A 471 47.30 33.46 -2.08
N LEU A 472 46.14 32.99 -1.58
CA LEU A 472 45.54 33.43 -0.30
C LEU A 472 45.33 34.96 -0.23
N LYS A 473 44.96 35.58 -1.34
CA LYS A 473 44.82 37.05 -1.43
C LYS A 473 43.37 37.53 -1.48
N SER A 474 42.41 36.61 -1.67
CA SER A 474 41.00 36.95 -1.88
C SER A 474 40.31 37.36 -0.57
N ASP A 475 39.91 38.62 -0.50
CA ASP A 475 39.09 39.12 0.64
C ASP A 475 37.69 38.46 0.66
N SER A 476 37.13 38.08 -0.49
CA SER A 476 35.87 37.35 -0.52
C SER A 476 35.95 35.99 0.15
N THR A 477 37.03 35.23 -0.16
CA THR A 477 37.24 33.89 0.49
C THR A 477 37.41 34.03 1.98
N ARG A 478 38.17 35.06 2.42
CA ARG A 478 38.29 35.38 3.87
C ARG A 478 36.93 35.63 4.51
N ILE A 479 36.10 36.51 3.93
CA ILE A 479 34.77 36.85 4.44
C ILE A 479 33.91 35.61 4.56
N PHE A 480 33.93 34.72 3.58
CA PHE A 480 33.11 33.49 3.64
C PHE A 480 33.53 32.59 4.81
N PHE A 481 34.81 32.42 5.04
CA PHE A 481 35.30 31.63 6.19
C PHE A 481 35.07 32.34 7.52
N GLU A 482 35.19 33.67 7.60
CA GLU A 482 34.85 34.42 8.78
C GLU A 482 33.35 34.31 9.11
N THR A 483 32.49 34.46 8.14
CA THR A 483 31.04 34.27 8.32
C THR A 483 30.71 32.84 8.78
N PHE A 484 31.36 31.85 8.16
CA PHE A 484 31.22 30.45 8.61
C PHE A 484 31.64 30.33 10.08
N PHE A 485 32.80 30.89 10.44
CA PHE A 485 33.35 30.81 11.76
C PHE A 485 32.41 31.43 12.81
N ASP A 486 31.87 32.61 12.57
CA ASP A 486 30.91 33.31 13.45
C ASP A 486 29.66 32.49 13.73
N LEU A 487 29.18 31.75 12.74
CA LEU A 487 28.01 30.90 12.88
C LEU A 487 28.33 29.54 13.52
N ALA A 488 29.49 28.98 13.23
CA ALA A 488 29.86 27.61 13.60
C ALA A 488 30.53 27.51 14.98
N ASP A 489 31.21 28.59 15.45
CA ASP A 489 31.96 28.59 16.71
C ASP A 489 31.06 28.41 17.95
N LYS A 490 29.77 28.68 17.82
CA LYS A 490 28.76 28.44 18.87
C LYS A 490 28.59 26.95 19.20
N ASP A 491 28.97 26.05 18.28
CA ASP A 491 28.89 24.59 18.45
C ASP A 491 30.18 23.97 17.89
N ARG A 492 31.28 24.18 18.59
CA ARG A 492 32.66 23.82 18.18
C ARG A 492 32.83 22.33 17.92
N GLU A 493 32.28 21.51 18.79
CA GLU A 493 32.44 20.06 18.68
C GLU A 493 31.77 19.50 17.42
N LYS A 494 30.60 20.00 17.12
CA LYS A 494 29.87 19.61 15.90
C LYS A 494 30.58 20.05 14.63
N ASN A 495 31.18 21.23 14.61
CA ASN A 495 31.80 21.85 13.43
C ASN A 495 33.35 21.77 13.46
N LYS A 496 33.90 20.94 14.32
CA LYS A 496 35.34 20.87 14.62
C LYS A 496 36.21 20.74 13.37
N LYS A 497 35.86 19.81 12.47
CA LYS A 497 36.63 19.55 11.25
C LYS A 497 36.61 20.73 10.29
N GLU A 498 35.48 21.34 10.11
CA GLU A 498 35.27 22.50 9.27
C GLU A 498 35.94 23.75 9.83
N LEU A 499 35.88 23.96 11.15
CA LEU A 499 36.56 25.04 11.85
C LEU A 499 38.09 24.94 11.74
N ILE A 500 38.69 23.76 11.87
CA ILE A 500 40.10 23.52 11.62
C ILE A 500 40.46 23.96 10.20
N THR A 501 39.70 23.52 9.21
CA THR A 501 39.97 23.86 7.82
C THR A 501 39.91 25.39 7.58
N ALA A 502 38.89 26.04 8.08
CA ALA A 502 38.70 27.48 7.98
C ALA A 502 39.82 28.27 8.67
N SER A 503 40.19 27.83 9.90
CA SER A 503 41.26 28.48 10.70
C SER A 503 42.62 28.39 10.00
N ILE A 504 42.94 27.24 9.40
CA ILE A 504 44.19 27.09 8.66
C ILE A 504 44.24 28.04 7.45
N TYR A 505 43.12 28.16 6.71
CA TYR A 505 43.06 29.13 5.58
C TYR A 505 43.22 30.56 6.10
N LEU A 506 42.46 30.96 7.13
CA LEU A 506 42.52 32.33 7.69
C LEU A 506 43.87 32.64 8.27
N GLY A 507 44.52 31.72 8.96
CA GLY A 507 45.91 31.86 9.41
C GLY A 507 46.87 32.12 8.25
N GLY A 508 46.77 31.34 7.18
CA GLY A 508 47.59 31.56 5.97
C GLY A 508 47.27 32.88 5.28
N TYR A 509 46.00 33.28 5.16
CA TYR A 509 45.62 34.57 4.58
C TYR A 509 46.23 35.73 5.36
N PHE A 510 46.12 35.74 6.68
CA PHE A 510 46.68 36.81 7.52
C PHE A 510 48.20 36.82 7.49
N ASN A 511 48.85 35.66 7.32
CA ASN A 511 50.29 35.59 7.13
C ASN A 511 50.71 36.30 5.81
N VAL A 512 50.04 36.01 4.70
CA VAL A 512 50.30 36.68 3.42
C VAL A 512 50.07 38.19 3.49
N LYS A 513 49.08 38.63 4.27
CA LYS A 513 48.81 40.06 4.53
C LYS A 513 49.73 40.70 5.57
N LYS A 514 50.73 39.96 6.11
CA LYS A 514 51.66 40.40 7.15
C LYS A 514 50.98 40.81 8.48
N ASN A 515 49.77 40.32 8.72
CA ASN A 515 49.11 40.48 10.03
C ASN A 515 49.41 39.25 10.90
N PHE A 516 50.65 39.20 11.39
CA PHE A 516 51.17 38.06 12.17
C PHE A 516 50.39 37.78 13.48
N PRO A 517 49.91 38.79 14.23
CA PRO A 517 49.07 38.52 15.39
C PRO A 517 47.79 37.73 15.10
N CYS A 518 47.09 38.09 14.03
CA CYS A 518 45.87 37.36 13.61
C CYS A 518 46.19 35.99 12.99
N SER A 519 47.28 35.92 12.21
CA SER A 519 47.76 34.64 11.68
C SER A 519 48.03 33.64 12.82
N LYS A 520 48.75 34.07 13.83
CA LYS A 520 49.06 33.25 15.03
C LYS A 520 47.80 32.84 15.76
N ALA A 521 46.83 33.74 15.94
CA ALA A 521 45.59 33.47 16.62
C ALA A 521 44.77 32.34 15.94
N TYR A 522 44.63 32.41 14.62
CA TYR A 522 43.90 31.38 13.89
C TYR A 522 44.61 30.03 13.84
N PHE A 523 45.94 30.03 13.69
CA PHE A 523 46.72 28.80 13.74
C PHE A 523 46.69 28.16 15.13
N GLN A 524 46.77 28.95 16.20
CA GLN A 524 46.68 28.46 17.57
C GLN A 524 45.26 27.88 17.82
N TYR A 525 44.19 28.58 17.38
CA TYR A 525 42.83 28.08 17.49
C TYR A 525 42.66 26.70 16.81
N SER A 526 43.28 26.49 15.62
CA SER A 526 43.22 25.18 14.97
C SER A 526 43.89 24.07 15.79
N LEU A 527 45.04 24.39 16.42
CA LEU A 527 45.73 23.44 17.29
C LEU A 527 44.94 23.15 18.58
N ASP A 528 44.32 24.17 19.17
CA ASP A 528 43.54 24.03 20.41
C ASP A 528 42.28 23.15 20.18
N LEU A 529 41.73 23.19 18.99
CA LEU A 529 40.61 22.31 18.62
C LEU A 529 41.01 20.84 18.52
N ASP A 530 42.15 20.55 17.91
CA ASP A 530 42.67 19.19 17.76
C ASP A 530 44.18 19.17 17.47
N PRO A 531 45.02 19.08 18.52
CA PRO A 531 46.46 19.04 18.36
C PRO A 531 47.00 17.85 17.53
N ALA A 532 46.21 16.77 17.47
CA ALA A 532 46.59 15.53 16.77
C ALA A 532 46.07 15.48 15.32
N ASN A 533 45.29 16.45 14.88
CA ASN A 533 44.78 16.48 13.52
C ASN A 533 45.92 16.54 12.49
N PRO A 534 45.93 15.66 11.48
CA PRO A 534 46.97 15.67 10.45
C PRO A 534 47.12 17.03 9.74
N ALA A 535 46.03 17.78 9.56
CA ALA A 535 46.07 19.11 8.95
C ALA A 535 46.84 20.14 9.79
N ASN A 536 47.04 19.89 11.06
CA ASN A 536 47.77 20.77 12.02
C ASN A 536 49.29 20.50 12.05
N VAL A 537 49.82 19.53 11.31
CA VAL A 537 51.27 19.23 11.28
C VAL A 537 52.04 20.43 10.77
N ASP A 538 51.65 21.00 9.62
CA ASP A 538 52.25 22.16 9.03
C ASP A 538 52.02 23.42 9.87
N VAL A 539 50.85 23.53 10.53
CA VAL A 539 50.53 24.64 11.45
C VAL A 539 51.52 24.68 12.63
N LYS A 540 51.82 23.55 13.26
CA LYS A 540 52.81 23.43 14.33
C LYS A 540 54.18 23.92 13.85
N LYS A 541 54.61 23.42 12.70
CA LYS A 541 55.87 23.80 12.09
C LYS A 541 55.96 25.33 11.85
N ILE A 542 54.90 25.92 11.26
CA ILE A 542 54.84 27.37 11.00
C ILE A 542 54.98 28.15 12.29
N LEU A 543 54.23 27.83 13.35
CA LEU A 543 54.23 28.49 14.64
C LEU A 543 55.62 28.40 15.34
N GLU A 544 56.40 27.33 15.10
CA GLU A 544 57.71 27.09 15.67
C GLU A 544 58.84 27.73 14.86
N THR A 545 58.74 27.78 13.53
CA THR A 545 59.86 28.12 12.63
C THR A 545 59.73 29.45 11.94
N ASP A 546 58.50 29.96 11.71
CA ASP A 546 58.31 31.28 11.08
C ASP A 546 58.66 32.37 12.13
N LYS A 547 59.68 33.16 11.84
CA LYS A 547 60.26 34.15 12.79
C LYS A 547 59.23 35.22 13.16
N ASP A 548 58.49 35.70 12.21
CA ASP A 548 57.55 36.82 12.41
C ASP A 548 56.31 36.36 13.19
N ILE A 549 55.76 35.20 12.84
CA ILE A 549 54.61 34.61 13.54
C ILE A 549 54.99 34.18 14.95
N LYS A 550 56.19 33.57 15.12
CA LYS A 550 56.68 33.15 16.42
C LYS A 550 56.86 34.34 17.36
N ALA A 551 57.39 35.46 16.87
CA ALA A 551 57.64 36.68 17.65
C ALA A 551 56.34 37.45 17.97
N ALA A 552 55.29 37.29 17.18
CA ALA A 552 54.03 37.98 17.35
C ALA A 552 53.32 37.51 18.64
N THR A 553 52.62 38.41 19.32
CA THR A 553 51.63 38.06 20.34
C THR A 553 50.33 37.75 19.61
N ALA A 554 49.70 36.60 19.90
CA ALA A 554 48.42 36.23 19.29
C ALA A 554 47.35 37.28 19.67
N ALA A 555 46.65 37.77 18.65
CA ALA A 555 45.53 38.69 18.85
C ALA A 555 44.30 37.94 19.43
N ASP A 556 43.36 38.67 19.98
CA ASP A 556 42.02 38.10 20.18
C ASP A 556 41.43 37.82 18.80
N ILE A 557 41.07 36.60 18.55
CA ILE A 557 40.53 36.12 17.25
C ILE A 557 39.29 36.91 16.80
N ASN A 558 38.51 37.45 17.75
CA ASN A 558 37.35 38.26 17.47
C ASN A 558 37.73 39.63 16.89
N THR A 559 38.92 40.18 17.25
CA THR A 559 39.40 41.45 16.69
C THR A 559 39.99 41.30 15.30
N CYS A 560 40.35 40.07 14.91
CA CYS A 560 40.88 39.77 13.58
C CYS A 560 39.81 39.67 12.49
N ARG A 561 38.56 39.53 12.87
CA ARG A 561 37.42 39.43 11.96
C ARG A 561 37.03 40.82 11.46
N SER A 562 36.77 40.92 10.16
CA SER A 562 36.18 42.13 9.63
C SER A 562 34.76 42.23 10.25
N THR A 563 34.44 43.34 10.86
CA THR A 563 33.05 43.62 11.27
C THR A 563 32.14 43.66 10.05
N ALA A 564 31.70 42.48 9.61
CA ALA A 564 30.70 42.34 8.55
C ALA A 564 29.28 42.75 9.05
N ALA A 565 29.20 43.56 10.10
CA ALA A 565 27.97 44.09 10.67
C ALA A 565 27.77 45.57 10.30
N GLY A 566 28.00 45.92 9.03
CA GLY A 566 27.87 47.29 8.54
C GLY A 566 27.39 47.39 7.11
N GLY A 567 26.37 46.62 6.74
CA GLY A 567 25.69 46.76 5.48
C GLY A 567 24.18 46.55 5.66
N LYS A 568 23.47 47.68 5.87
CA LYS A 568 22.01 47.73 5.75
C LYS A 568 21.57 47.31 4.36
#